data_e9e7c10419f8a4b090d04bfa136c273a
#
_entry.id   e9e7c10419f8a4b090d04bfa136c273a
#
_cell.length_a   1.000
_cell.length_b   1.000
_cell.length_c   1.000
_cell.angle_alpha   90.00
_cell.angle_beta   90.00
_cell.angle_gamma   90.00
#
_symmetry.space_group_name_H-M   'P 1'
#
loop_
_entity.id
_entity.type
_entity.pdbx_description
1 polymer ?
#
loop_
_entity_poly.entity_id
_entity_poly.type
_entity_poly.pdbx_seq_one_letter_code
_entity_poly.pdbx_strand_id
1 'polypeptide(L)'
;TKPENCEKIIQIKPDFIINTSAITDVDYCEKFKEQSYLVNVTGTKNLVKICKKLECKLIQISTDGIFNGKEENYKEDDEPKPVNYYGKTKLESENEVKNLNDYLILRTNLLYGYISKNTLASRSTYLKRTNFFMWVLTELQQNNSLKIVNDQFSNPTLVDNLKKIIFDSLKKNLVGTFHSTDITCISRFSFAKEIAKKFGFPEHLITEISSKELDQYAPRPTKTCLDCSKIQKNGINLHTLDESLDSLFKVIQKEDPKLIS
;
A
#
# COMPACT_ATOMS: atom_id res chain seq x y z
N THR A 1 -15.30 -12.03 -5.49
CA THR A 1 -15.57 -12.46 -6.88
C THR A 1 -16.83 -13.31 -7.03
N LYS A 2 -17.38 -13.86 -5.94
CA LYS A 2 -18.60 -14.68 -5.98
C LYS A 2 -19.85 -13.81 -6.13
N PRO A 3 -20.81 -14.14 -7.03
CA PRO A 3 -22.02 -13.37 -7.25
C PRO A 3 -22.86 -13.15 -5.98
N GLU A 4 -22.95 -14.17 -5.14
CA GLU A 4 -23.71 -14.14 -3.85
C GLU A 4 -23.22 -13.02 -2.91
N ASN A 5 -21.92 -12.73 -2.92
CA ASN A 5 -21.37 -11.63 -2.11
C ASN A 5 -21.74 -10.24 -2.68
N CYS A 6 -21.96 -10.14 -3.98
CA CYS A 6 -22.44 -8.93 -4.63
C CYS A 6 -23.89 -8.61 -4.19
N GLU A 7 -24.74 -9.60 -4.06
CA GLU A 7 -26.13 -9.43 -3.61
C GLU A 7 -26.20 -8.87 -2.19
N LYS A 8 -25.34 -9.30 -1.29
CA LYS A 8 -25.26 -8.76 0.07
C LYS A 8 -24.94 -7.26 0.09
N ILE A 9 -24.01 -6.82 -0.79
CA ILE A 9 -23.66 -5.39 -0.89
C ILE A 9 -24.88 -4.59 -1.39
N ILE A 10 -25.60 -5.13 -2.39
CA ILE A 10 -26.82 -4.48 -2.93
C ILE A 10 -27.89 -4.34 -1.86
N GLN A 11 -28.06 -5.32 -0.96
CA GLN A 11 -29.04 -5.25 0.14
C GLN A 11 -28.69 -4.17 1.17
N ILE A 12 -27.37 -3.96 1.44
CA ILE A 12 -26.88 -2.94 2.39
C ILE A 12 -27.13 -1.53 1.86
N LYS A 13 -27.12 -1.31 0.54
CA LYS A 13 -27.26 0.00 -0.14
C LYS A 13 -26.27 1.05 0.40
N PRO A 14 -24.96 0.80 0.35
CA PRO A 14 -23.98 1.74 0.89
C PRO A 14 -23.89 3.01 0.03
N ASP A 15 -23.59 4.16 0.64
CA ASP A 15 -23.31 5.42 -0.05
C ASP A 15 -21.96 5.37 -0.78
N PHE A 16 -21.02 4.60 -0.25
CA PHE A 16 -19.71 4.37 -0.88
C PHE A 16 -19.15 2.99 -0.54
N ILE A 17 -18.28 2.50 -1.42
CA ILE A 17 -17.55 1.23 -1.25
C ILE A 17 -16.04 1.52 -1.26
N ILE A 18 -15.32 1.07 -0.23
CA ILE A 18 -13.85 1.12 -0.18
C ILE A 18 -13.32 -0.26 -0.57
N ASN A 19 -12.69 -0.36 -1.75
CA ASN A 19 -12.08 -1.60 -2.21
C ASN A 19 -10.61 -1.67 -1.80
N THR A 20 -10.32 -2.46 -0.78
CA THR A 20 -8.95 -2.79 -0.34
C THR A 20 -8.54 -4.21 -0.76
N SER A 21 -9.41 -4.93 -1.45
CA SER A 21 -9.19 -6.34 -1.82
C SER A 21 -8.22 -6.44 -2.99
N ALA A 22 -7.09 -7.09 -2.77
CA ALA A 22 -6.15 -7.44 -3.84
C ALA A 22 -5.22 -8.58 -3.41
N ILE A 23 -4.74 -9.36 -4.36
CA ILE A 23 -3.52 -10.14 -4.22
C ILE A 23 -2.36 -9.18 -4.47
N THR A 24 -1.55 -8.92 -3.43
CA THR A 24 -0.47 -7.93 -3.44
C THR A 24 0.93 -8.56 -3.46
N ASP A 25 1.03 -9.88 -3.32
CA ASP A 25 2.28 -10.60 -3.48
C ASP A 25 2.67 -10.61 -4.96
N VAL A 26 3.71 -9.85 -5.29
CA VAL A 26 4.12 -9.61 -6.69
C VAL A 26 4.63 -10.88 -7.36
N ASP A 27 5.38 -11.74 -6.62
CA ASP A 27 5.87 -13.02 -7.14
C ASP A 27 4.72 -14.03 -7.33
N TYR A 28 3.75 -14.03 -6.41
CA TYR A 28 2.54 -14.81 -6.55
C TYR A 28 1.75 -14.38 -7.80
N CYS A 29 1.58 -13.07 -8.00
CA CYS A 29 0.87 -12.55 -9.17
C CYS A 29 1.53 -12.96 -10.49
N GLU A 30 2.86 -12.99 -10.54
CA GLU A 30 3.59 -13.42 -11.73
C GLU A 30 3.43 -14.91 -12.00
N LYS A 31 3.41 -15.74 -10.94
CA LYS A 31 3.24 -17.21 -11.03
C LYS A 31 1.80 -17.64 -11.30
N PHE A 32 0.82 -16.96 -10.71
CA PHE A 32 -0.60 -17.33 -10.73
C PHE A 32 -1.45 -16.21 -11.34
N LYS A 33 -1.23 -15.97 -12.64
CA LYS A 33 -1.81 -14.83 -13.37
C LYS A 33 -3.34 -14.86 -13.38
N GLU A 34 -3.95 -16.00 -13.62
CA GLU A 34 -5.41 -16.14 -13.67
C GLU A 34 -6.07 -15.81 -12.34
N GLN A 35 -5.54 -16.33 -11.23
CA GLN A 35 -6.07 -16.04 -9.90
C GLN A 35 -5.90 -14.56 -9.53
N SER A 36 -4.76 -13.98 -9.89
CA SER A 36 -4.47 -12.57 -9.64
C SER A 36 -5.42 -11.67 -10.46
N TYR A 37 -5.68 -12.03 -11.71
CA TYR A 37 -6.66 -11.34 -12.56
C TYR A 37 -8.07 -11.45 -11.99
N LEU A 38 -8.47 -12.66 -11.60
CA LEU A 38 -9.79 -12.92 -11.04
C LEU A 38 -10.06 -12.07 -9.78
N VAL A 39 -9.08 -11.94 -8.89
CA VAL A 39 -9.24 -11.16 -7.67
C VAL A 39 -9.11 -9.67 -7.95
N ASN A 40 -8.00 -9.24 -8.58
CA ASN A 40 -7.67 -7.83 -8.71
C ASN A 40 -8.54 -7.10 -9.76
N VAL A 41 -8.83 -7.76 -10.88
CA VAL A 41 -9.56 -7.14 -12.01
C VAL A 41 -11.03 -7.52 -11.99
N THR A 42 -11.36 -8.83 -12.06
CA THR A 42 -12.76 -9.27 -12.11
C THR A 42 -13.51 -8.90 -10.83
N GLY A 43 -12.85 -8.97 -9.66
CA GLY A 43 -13.40 -8.48 -8.39
C GLY A 43 -13.79 -7.01 -8.47
N THR A 44 -12.90 -6.17 -9.00
CA THR A 44 -13.15 -4.74 -9.20
C THR A 44 -14.27 -4.49 -10.22
N LYS A 45 -14.29 -5.22 -11.36
CA LYS A 45 -15.40 -5.16 -12.35
C LYS A 45 -16.76 -5.41 -11.70
N ASN A 46 -16.85 -6.37 -10.79
CA ASN A 46 -18.09 -6.66 -10.09
C ASN A 46 -18.50 -5.50 -9.17
N LEU A 47 -17.55 -4.88 -8.46
CA LEU A 47 -17.83 -3.71 -7.63
C LEU A 47 -18.28 -2.51 -8.48
N VAL A 48 -17.65 -2.29 -9.63
CA VAL A 48 -18.09 -1.25 -10.60
C VAL A 48 -19.53 -1.45 -11.05
N LYS A 49 -19.93 -2.71 -11.36
CA LYS A 49 -21.32 -3.02 -11.71
C LYS A 49 -22.29 -2.71 -10.56
N ILE A 50 -21.89 -3.03 -9.32
CA ILE A 50 -22.70 -2.73 -8.13
C ILE A 50 -22.84 -1.22 -7.96
N CYS A 51 -21.73 -0.48 -8.03
CA CYS A 51 -21.76 0.98 -7.88
C CYS A 51 -22.61 1.65 -8.95
N LYS A 52 -22.56 1.19 -10.20
CA LYS A 52 -23.48 1.66 -11.25
C LYS A 52 -24.96 1.42 -10.93
N LYS A 53 -25.28 0.25 -10.34
CA LYS A 53 -26.66 -0.09 -9.98
C LYS A 53 -27.16 0.70 -8.78
N LEU A 54 -26.27 0.98 -7.80
CA LEU A 54 -26.62 1.68 -6.55
C LEU A 54 -26.40 3.19 -6.63
N GLU A 55 -25.77 3.68 -7.70
CA GLU A 55 -25.32 5.07 -7.86
C GLU A 55 -24.41 5.53 -6.69
N CYS A 56 -23.57 4.61 -6.20
CA CYS A 56 -22.67 4.85 -5.07
C CYS A 56 -21.22 5.04 -5.51
N LYS A 57 -20.45 5.78 -4.72
CA LYS A 57 -19.03 6.07 -4.96
C LYS A 57 -18.17 4.82 -4.75
N LEU A 58 -17.20 4.56 -5.65
CA LEU A 58 -16.16 3.54 -5.45
C LEU A 58 -14.81 4.19 -5.13
N ILE A 59 -14.26 3.85 -3.96
CA ILE A 59 -12.90 4.20 -3.57
C ILE A 59 -12.01 2.99 -3.82
N GLN A 60 -11.10 3.09 -4.77
CA GLN A 60 -10.15 2.04 -5.14
C GLN A 60 -8.78 2.32 -4.56
N ILE A 61 -8.26 1.46 -3.70
CA ILE A 61 -6.87 1.52 -3.29
C ILE A 61 -6.02 0.89 -4.40
N SER A 62 -5.13 1.72 -4.97
CA SER A 62 -4.20 1.35 -6.03
C SER A 62 -2.75 1.45 -5.55
N THR A 63 -1.79 1.45 -6.47
CA THR A 63 -0.37 1.27 -6.17
C THR A 63 0.53 2.12 -7.07
N ASP A 64 1.72 2.46 -6.57
CA ASP A 64 2.86 2.95 -7.32
C ASP A 64 3.41 1.91 -8.33
N GLY A 65 3.16 0.61 -8.09
CA GLY A 65 3.62 -0.49 -8.94
C GLY A 65 3.08 -0.49 -10.39
N ILE A 66 2.24 0.49 -10.75
CA ILE A 66 1.84 0.74 -12.14
C ILE A 66 2.91 1.48 -12.94
N PHE A 67 3.92 2.05 -12.29
CA PHE A 67 5.03 2.76 -12.93
C PHE A 67 6.26 1.86 -13.10
N ASN A 68 7.12 2.19 -14.09
CA ASN A 68 8.29 1.39 -14.42
C ASN A 68 9.51 1.63 -13.51
N GLY A 69 9.48 2.67 -12.69
CA GLY A 69 10.56 3.01 -11.76
C GLY A 69 11.80 3.64 -12.40
N LYS A 70 11.68 4.22 -13.60
CA LYS A 70 12.79 4.89 -14.29
C LYS A 70 12.84 6.40 -14.03
N GLU A 71 11.73 6.99 -13.65
CA GLU A 71 11.59 8.41 -13.34
C GLU A 71 11.56 8.64 -11.83
N GLU A 72 11.72 9.89 -11.40
CA GLU A 72 11.58 10.31 -10.02
C GLU A 72 10.29 11.13 -9.85
N ASN A 73 9.61 10.94 -8.71
CA ASN A 73 8.42 11.72 -8.35
C ASN A 73 7.30 11.69 -9.40
N TYR A 74 6.79 10.48 -9.69
CA TYR A 74 5.68 10.29 -10.60
C TYR A 74 4.45 11.12 -10.22
N LYS A 75 3.83 11.75 -11.22
CA LYS A 75 2.55 12.46 -11.12
C LYS A 75 1.40 11.58 -11.59
N GLU A 76 0.18 11.99 -11.25
CA GLU A 76 -1.02 11.23 -11.60
C GLU A 76 -1.22 11.09 -13.12
N ASP A 77 -0.74 12.07 -13.90
CA ASP A 77 -0.89 12.13 -15.36
C ASP A 77 0.29 11.46 -16.10
N ASP A 78 1.32 11.00 -15.39
CA ASP A 78 2.42 10.26 -16.02
C ASP A 78 1.92 8.92 -16.55
N GLU A 79 2.48 8.50 -17.69
CA GLU A 79 2.08 7.28 -18.38
C GLU A 79 2.42 6.03 -17.57
N PRO A 80 1.43 5.21 -17.15
CA PRO A 80 1.70 3.97 -16.45
C PRO A 80 2.38 2.94 -17.35
N LYS A 81 3.47 2.33 -16.87
CA LYS A 81 4.25 1.29 -17.56
C LYS A 81 4.66 0.19 -16.58
N PRO A 82 3.70 -0.64 -16.09
CA PRO A 82 4.00 -1.65 -15.09
C PRO A 82 4.99 -2.70 -15.59
N VAL A 83 5.99 -3.03 -14.76
CA VAL A 83 7.05 -3.99 -15.11
C VAL A 83 6.72 -5.43 -14.74
N ASN A 84 5.67 -5.67 -13.94
CA ASN A 84 5.25 -6.99 -13.49
C ASN A 84 3.73 -7.18 -13.58
N TYR A 85 3.28 -8.42 -13.39
CA TYR A 85 1.87 -8.75 -13.56
C TYR A 85 0.97 -8.14 -12.47
N TYR A 86 1.47 -7.99 -11.24
CA TYR A 86 0.74 -7.27 -10.19
C TYR A 86 0.37 -5.84 -10.63
N GLY A 87 1.37 -5.08 -11.07
CA GLY A 87 1.15 -3.71 -11.57
C GLY A 87 0.18 -3.66 -12.75
N LYS A 88 0.27 -4.63 -13.68
CA LYS A 88 -0.69 -4.75 -14.81
C LYS A 88 -2.12 -4.95 -14.33
N THR A 89 -2.35 -5.86 -13.38
CA THR A 89 -3.70 -6.09 -12.84
C THR A 89 -4.24 -4.89 -12.09
N LYS A 90 -3.39 -4.14 -11.39
CA LYS A 90 -3.80 -2.93 -10.68
C LYS A 90 -4.14 -1.79 -11.64
N LEU A 91 -3.35 -1.61 -12.70
CA LEU A 91 -3.66 -0.64 -13.76
C LEU A 91 -4.98 -0.96 -14.45
N GLU A 92 -5.21 -2.23 -14.79
CA GLU A 92 -6.47 -2.65 -15.41
C GLU A 92 -7.66 -2.43 -14.47
N SER A 93 -7.48 -2.66 -13.16
CA SER A 93 -8.48 -2.33 -12.14
C SER A 93 -8.82 -0.84 -12.11
N GLU A 94 -7.81 0.05 -12.21
CA GLU A 94 -8.05 1.49 -12.32
C GLU A 94 -8.87 1.86 -13.55
N ASN A 95 -8.57 1.24 -14.70
CA ASN A 95 -9.30 1.48 -15.95
C ASN A 95 -10.77 1.05 -15.83
N GLU A 96 -11.07 -0.04 -15.12
CA GLU A 96 -12.45 -0.43 -14.83
C GLU A 96 -13.19 0.60 -13.96
N VAL A 97 -12.50 1.10 -12.91
CA VAL A 97 -13.08 2.10 -12.00
C VAL A 97 -13.37 3.43 -12.69
N LYS A 98 -12.54 3.85 -13.64
CA LYS A 98 -12.74 5.07 -14.44
C LYS A 98 -13.99 5.04 -15.32
N ASN A 99 -14.67 3.90 -15.46
CA ASN A 99 -16.00 3.80 -16.12
C ASN A 99 -17.16 4.26 -15.21
N LEU A 100 -16.89 4.70 -13.98
CA LEU A 100 -17.86 5.34 -13.08
C LEU A 100 -17.76 6.86 -13.19
N ASN A 101 -18.87 7.58 -13.01
CA ASN A 101 -18.86 9.03 -12.91
C ASN A 101 -18.34 9.51 -11.54
N ASP A 102 -18.65 8.75 -10.48
CA ASP A 102 -18.24 9.06 -9.10
C ASP A 102 -17.30 7.97 -8.56
N TYR A 103 -15.99 8.27 -8.63
CA TYR A 103 -14.96 7.38 -8.15
C TYR A 103 -13.80 8.13 -7.54
N LEU A 104 -13.04 7.42 -6.70
CA LEU A 104 -11.79 7.89 -6.13
C LEU A 104 -10.74 6.78 -6.21
N ILE A 105 -9.69 6.99 -6.98
CA ILE A 105 -8.52 6.10 -7.02
C ILE A 105 -7.42 6.72 -6.19
N LEU A 106 -6.97 6.00 -5.16
CA LEU A 106 -5.88 6.40 -4.28
C LEU A 106 -4.68 5.49 -4.53
N ARG A 107 -3.66 6.01 -5.23
CA ARG A 107 -2.40 5.30 -5.44
C ARG A 107 -1.52 5.49 -4.22
N THR A 108 -1.12 4.39 -3.61
CA THR A 108 -0.27 4.36 -2.42
C THR A 108 0.88 3.37 -2.61
N ASN A 109 1.83 3.35 -1.70
CA ASN A 109 2.89 2.34 -1.72
C ASN A 109 3.32 1.95 -0.30
N LEU A 110 4.05 0.85 -0.21
CA LEU A 110 4.71 0.34 0.99
C LEU A 110 3.92 0.64 2.28
N LEU A 111 2.66 0.19 2.33
CA LEU A 111 1.81 0.35 3.51
C LEU A 111 2.41 -0.37 4.71
N TYR A 112 2.54 0.35 5.82
CA TYR A 112 3.06 -0.20 7.06
C TYR A 112 2.22 0.25 8.26
N GLY A 113 2.41 -0.45 9.38
CA GLY A 113 1.74 -0.13 10.63
C GLY A 113 1.92 -1.23 11.65
N TYR A 114 1.54 -0.97 12.89
CA TYR A 114 1.53 -1.95 13.94
C TYR A 114 0.42 -2.99 13.74
N ILE A 115 0.76 -4.25 13.95
CA ILE A 115 -0.20 -5.35 13.91
C ILE A 115 -0.11 -6.10 15.23
N SER A 116 -1.17 -6.04 16.04
CA SER A 116 -1.21 -6.71 17.33
C SER A 116 -1.12 -8.23 17.17
N LYS A 117 -0.57 -8.91 18.19
CA LYS A 117 -0.47 -10.38 18.23
C LYS A 117 -1.82 -11.07 18.04
N ASN A 118 -2.89 -10.51 18.63
CA ASN A 118 -4.26 -11.03 18.48
C ASN A 118 -4.73 -10.93 17.02
N THR A 119 -4.43 -9.82 16.35
CA THR A 119 -4.77 -9.63 14.93
C THR A 119 -3.99 -10.62 14.05
N LEU A 120 -2.71 -10.84 14.32
CA LEU A 120 -1.89 -11.84 13.60
C LEU A 120 -2.42 -13.27 13.80
N ALA A 121 -2.81 -13.62 15.03
CA ALA A 121 -3.35 -14.94 15.36
C ALA A 121 -4.70 -15.22 14.67
N SER A 122 -5.52 -14.20 14.49
CA SER A 122 -6.84 -14.30 13.82
C SER A 122 -6.77 -14.37 12.30
N ARG A 123 -5.59 -14.07 11.69
CA ARG A 123 -5.42 -14.13 10.23
C ARG A 123 -5.31 -15.58 9.74
N SER A 124 -5.93 -15.85 8.59
CA SER A 124 -5.71 -17.11 7.89
C SER A 124 -4.22 -17.29 7.56
N THR A 125 -3.77 -18.53 7.40
CA THR A 125 -2.36 -18.89 7.08
C THR A 125 -1.79 -18.12 5.88
N TYR A 126 -2.62 -17.77 4.90
CA TYR A 126 -2.26 -16.95 3.73
C TYR A 126 -1.95 -15.48 4.08
N LEU A 127 -2.53 -14.95 5.15
CA LEU A 127 -2.41 -13.55 5.59
C LEU A 127 -1.44 -13.36 6.75
N LYS A 128 -0.69 -14.40 7.14
CA LYS A 128 0.28 -14.33 8.23
C LYS A 128 1.55 -13.55 7.90
N ARG A 129 1.71 -13.09 6.65
CA ARG A 129 2.82 -12.20 6.29
C ARG A 129 2.64 -10.86 7.01
N THR A 130 3.65 -10.48 7.74
CA THR A 130 3.74 -9.17 8.37
C THR A 130 4.13 -8.11 7.32
N ASN A 131 3.87 -6.83 7.58
CA ASN A 131 4.37 -5.77 6.73
C ASN A 131 5.88 -5.53 6.97
N PHE A 132 6.52 -4.78 6.05
CA PHE A 132 7.96 -4.53 6.10
C PHE A 132 8.43 -3.95 7.45
N PHE A 133 7.71 -2.97 7.99
CA PHE A 133 8.00 -2.35 9.28
C PHE A 133 8.03 -3.39 10.41
N MET A 134 6.95 -4.18 10.54
CA MET A 134 6.85 -5.20 11.59
C MET A 134 7.90 -6.29 11.42
N TRP A 135 8.23 -6.66 10.18
CA TRP A 135 9.31 -7.62 9.91
C TRP A 135 10.64 -7.09 10.40
N VAL A 136 11.04 -5.87 9.99
CA VAL A 136 12.30 -5.25 10.46
C VAL A 136 12.35 -5.17 11.98
N LEU A 137 11.27 -4.67 12.61
CA LEU A 137 11.22 -4.50 14.05
C LEU A 137 11.35 -5.84 14.80
N THR A 138 10.68 -6.89 14.32
CA THR A 138 10.71 -8.22 14.95
C THR A 138 12.09 -8.87 14.82
N GLU A 139 12.73 -8.76 13.65
CA GLU A 139 14.08 -9.31 13.43
C GLU A 139 15.13 -8.59 14.30
N LEU A 140 15.04 -7.25 14.37
CA LEU A 140 15.94 -6.46 15.24
C LEU A 140 15.76 -6.78 16.72
N GLN A 141 14.51 -7.00 17.18
CA GLN A 141 14.21 -7.42 18.54
C GLN A 141 14.88 -8.77 18.89
N GLN A 142 15.00 -9.66 17.89
CA GLN A 142 15.68 -10.95 18.03
C GLN A 142 17.21 -10.85 17.85
N ASN A 143 17.74 -9.64 17.68
CA ASN A 143 19.16 -9.38 17.39
C ASN A 143 19.66 -10.05 16.10
N ASN A 144 18.76 -10.25 15.12
CA ASN A 144 19.09 -10.80 13.82
C ASN A 144 19.67 -9.73 12.88
N SER A 145 20.68 -10.12 12.09
CA SER A 145 21.20 -9.24 11.02
C SER A 145 20.30 -9.26 9.80
N LEU A 146 20.08 -8.08 9.20
CA LEU A 146 19.21 -7.87 8.05
C LEU A 146 20.02 -7.42 6.84
N LYS A 147 19.76 -8.04 5.67
CA LYS A 147 20.25 -7.57 4.36
C LYS A 147 19.09 -6.90 3.63
N ILE A 148 19.21 -5.61 3.36
CA ILE A 148 18.10 -4.81 2.82
C ILE A 148 18.56 -4.02 1.58
N VAL A 149 17.73 -4.02 0.53
CA VAL A 149 18.04 -3.37 -0.74
C VAL A 149 18.10 -1.84 -0.58
N ASN A 150 19.12 -1.22 -1.18
CA ASN A 150 19.35 0.21 -1.15
C ASN A 150 18.89 0.94 -2.44
N ASP A 151 18.52 0.19 -3.47
CA ASP A 151 18.19 0.68 -4.82
C ASP A 151 16.68 0.63 -5.15
N GLN A 152 15.82 0.34 -4.17
CA GLN A 152 14.37 0.42 -4.30
C GLN A 152 13.83 1.57 -3.44
N PHE A 153 13.33 2.62 -4.10
CA PHE A 153 12.80 3.85 -3.48
C PHE A 153 11.29 3.94 -3.59
N SER A 154 10.66 4.39 -2.53
CA SER A 154 9.21 4.61 -2.45
C SER A 154 8.86 5.59 -1.33
N ASN A 155 7.58 5.92 -1.15
CA ASN A 155 7.09 6.70 -0.01
C ASN A 155 6.40 5.77 1.01
N PRO A 156 7.10 5.22 2.02
CA PRO A 156 6.44 4.39 3.03
C PRO A 156 5.26 5.14 3.64
N THR A 157 4.09 4.50 3.67
CA THR A 157 2.86 5.15 4.08
C THR A 157 2.25 4.44 5.27
N LEU A 158 2.06 5.16 6.36
CA LEU A 158 1.39 4.63 7.55
C LEU A 158 -0.09 4.37 7.25
N VAL A 159 -0.58 3.18 7.58
CA VAL A 159 -1.99 2.79 7.33
C VAL A 159 -2.98 3.76 7.99
N ASP A 160 -2.67 4.28 9.18
CA ASP A 160 -3.51 5.26 9.85
C ASP A 160 -3.58 6.61 9.11
N ASN A 161 -2.48 7.01 8.44
CA ASN A 161 -2.49 8.20 7.58
C ASN A 161 -3.34 7.97 6.34
N LEU A 162 -3.20 6.80 5.67
CA LEU A 162 -4.05 6.45 4.53
C LEU A 162 -5.54 6.43 4.93
N LYS A 163 -5.87 5.88 6.09
CA LYS A 163 -7.23 5.92 6.63
C LYS A 163 -7.75 7.37 6.72
N LYS A 164 -6.95 8.28 7.28
CA LYS A 164 -7.30 9.70 7.38
C LYS A 164 -7.47 10.35 6.01
N ILE A 165 -6.56 10.07 5.07
CA ILE A 165 -6.65 10.56 3.69
C ILE A 165 -7.96 10.11 3.03
N ILE A 166 -8.38 8.84 3.20
CA ILE A 166 -9.65 8.34 2.68
C ILE A 166 -10.84 9.13 3.24
N PHE A 167 -10.94 9.29 4.56
CA PHE A 167 -12.04 10.01 5.17
C PHE A 167 -12.07 11.49 4.82
N ASP A 168 -10.93 12.16 4.79
CA ASP A 168 -10.85 13.58 4.44
C ASP A 168 -11.18 13.80 2.94
N SER A 169 -10.78 12.85 2.07
CA SER A 169 -11.15 12.86 0.65
C SER A 169 -12.66 12.68 0.45
N LEU A 170 -13.30 11.81 1.22
CA LEU A 170 -14.76 11.63 1.23
C LEU A 170 -15.48 12.90 1.69
N LYS A 171 -15.06 13.51 2.80
CA LYS A 171 -15.62 14.80 3.30
C LYS A 171 -15.53 15.92 2.28
N LYS A 172 -14.48 15.93 1.46
CA LYS A 172 -14.25 16.93 0.41
C LYS A 172 -14.86 16.55 -0.94
N ASN A 173 -15.56 15.43 -1.01
CA ASN A 173 -16.16 14.88 -2.24
C ASN A 173 -15.17 14.79 -3.42
N LEU A 174 -13.92 14.40 -3.14
CA LEU A 174 -12.92 14.28 -4.20
C LEU A 174 -13.29 13.18 -5.20
N VAL A 175 -13.14 13.48 -6.49
CA VAL A 175 -13.40 12.58 -7.63
C VAL A 175 -12.14 12.51 -8.49
N GLY A 176 -11.82 11.31 -8.99
CA GLY A 176 -10.68 11.10 -9.87
C GLY A 176 -9.55 10.30 -9.25
N THR A 177 -8.33 10.45 -9.80
CA THR A 177 -7.12 9.74 -9.36
C THR A 177 -6.20 10.68 -8.61
N PHE A 178 -5.70 10.22 -7.46
CA PHE A 178 -4.77 10.94 -6.61
C PHE A 178 -3.66 10.01 -6.08
N HIS A 179 -2.46 10.57 -5.92
CA HIS A 179 -1.41 9.96 -5.15
C HIS A 179 -1.65 10.23 -3.66
N SER A 180 -1.54 9.20 -2.83
CA SER A 180 -1.99 9.22 -1.43
C SER A 180 -0.99 8.52 -0.51
N THR A 181 0.24 9.02 -0.50
CA THR A 181 1.34 8.49 0.31
C THR A 181 1.77 9.51 1.35
N ASP A 182 2.56 9.08 2.34
CA ASP A 182 3.39 10.00 3.10
C ASP A 182 4.43 10.65 2.16
N ILE A 183 4.92 11.85 2.49
CA ILE A 183 5.68 12.68 1.54
C ILE A 183 7.15 12.28 1.40
N THR A 184 7.70 11.51 2.34
CA THR A 184 9.12 11.15 2.34
C THR A 184 9.43 10.05 1.35
N CYS A 185 10.21 10.34 0.31
CA CYS A 185 10.77 9.37 -0.61
C CYS A 185 12.07 8.81 -0.05
N ILE A 186 12.19 7.49 0.12
CA ILE A 186 13.31 6.85 0.79
C ILE A 186 13.56 5.43 0.27
N SER A 187 14.81 4.95 0.32
CA SER A 187 15.12 3.56 0.00
C SER A 187 14.63 2.60 1.11
N ARG A 188 14.43 1.34 0.75
CA ARG A 188 14.11 0.30 1.75
C ARG A 188 15.14 0.20 2.85
N PHE A 189 16.43 0.27 2.48
CA PHE A 189 17.55 0.26 3.42
C PHE A 189 17.48 1.43 4.39
N SER A 190 17.36 2.65 3.86
CA SER A 190 17.26 3.85 4.71
C SER A 190 16.01 3.83 5.60
N PHE A 191 14.87 3.34 5.09
CA PHE A 191 13.67 3.18 5.91
C PHE A 191 13.90 2.21 7.09
N ALA A 192 14.57 1.09 6.86
CA ALA A 192 14.91 0.16 7.96
C ALA A 192 15.85 0.80 8.98
N LYS A 193 16.79 1.64 8.55
CA LYS A 193 17.66 2.42 9.44
C LYS A 193 16.87 3.40 10.31
N GLU A 194 15.92 4.13 9.73
CA GLU A 194 15.05 5.04 10.48
C GLU A 194 14.18 4.27 11.50
N ILE A 195 13.71 3.07 11.15
CA ILE A 195 13.01 2.20 12.11
C ILE A 195 13.95 1.82 13.26
N ALA A 196 15.15 1.32 12.98
CA ALA A 196 16.12 0.92 14.01
C ALA A 196 16.42 2.09 14.96
N LYS A 197 16.78 3.25 14.41
CA LYS A 197 17.07 4.47 15.16
C LYS A 197 15.89 4.88 16.05
N LYS A 198 14.67 4.92 15.50
CA LYS A 198 13.46 5.36 16.22
C LYS A 198 13.07 4.44 17.37
N PHE A 199 13.27 3.13 17.19
CA PHE A 199 12.87 2.12 18.17
C PHE A 199 14.03 1.65 19.07
N GLY A 200 15.21 2.29 18.98
CA GLY A 200 16.35 2.08 19.88
C GLY A 200 17.21 0.86 19.54
N PHE A 201 17.11 0.30 18.33
CA PHE A 201 17.88 -0.87 17.92
C PHE A 201 19.22 -0.50 17.24
N PRO A 202 20.24 -1.38 17.34
CA PRO A 202 21.54 -1.12 16.73
C PRO A 202 21.46 -1.11 15.20
N GLU A 203 21.84 0.02 14.59
CA GLU A 203 21.81 0.18 13.14
C GLU A 203 22.82 -0.71 12.40
N HIS A 204 23.90 -1.16 13.07
CA HIS A 204 24.90 -2.02 12.44
C HIS A 204 24.38 -3.43 12.10
N LEU A 205 23.23 -3.84 12.65
CA LEU A 205 22.55 -5.07 12.27
C LEU A 205 21.94 -5.00 10.86
N ILE A 206 21.83 -3.80 10.27
CA ILE A 206 21.24 -3.61 8.95
C ILE A 206 22.34 -3.34 7.94
N THR A 207 22.52 -4.25 6.99
CA THR A 207 23.51 -4.16 5.90
C THR A 207 22.78 -3.92 4.59
N GLU A 208 23.33 -3.01 3.77
CA GLU A 208 22.81 -2.75 2.46
C GLU A 208 23.23 -3.81 1.43
N ILE A 209 22.34 -4.10 0.51
CA ILE A 209 22.59 -4.94 -0.66
C ILE A 209 21.93 -4.31 -1.89
N SER A 210 22.37 -4.72 -3.09
CA SER A 210 21.68 -4.40 -4.33
C SER A 210 20.50 -5.34 -4.57
N SER A 211 19.45 -4.87 -5.23
CA SER A 211 18.33 -5.73 -5.65
C SER A 211 18.75 -6.87 -6.57
N LYS A 212 19.88 -6.75 -7.25
CA LYS A 212 20.49 -7.80 -8.09
C LYS A 212 20.98 -9.01 -7.28
N GLU A 213 21.19 -8.83 -5.97
CA GLU A 213 21.62 -9.90 -5.05
C GLU A 213 20.42 -10.70 -4.49
N LEU A 214 19.19 -10.24 -4.77
CA LEU A 214 17.97 -10.95 -4.38
C LEU A 214 17.45 -11.82 -5.51
N ASP A 215 17.10 -13.05 -5.19
CA ASP A 215 16.38 -13.95 -6.11
C ASP A 215 14.87 -13.59 -6.10
N GLN A 216 14.53 -12.50 -6.83
CA GLN A 216 13.16 -12.05 -7.01
C GLN A 216 12.61 -12.61 -8.33
N TYR A 217 11.54 -13.41 -8.25
CA TYR A 217 10.94 -14.03 -9.42
C TYR A 217 10.36 -13.00 -10.41
N ALA A 218 9.63 -12.03 -9.89
CA ALA A 218 9.07 -10.95 -10.71
C ALA A 218 9.95 -9.68 -10.63
N PRO A 219 10.10 -8.93 -11.71
CA PRO A 219 10.85 -7.68 -11.69
C PRO A 219 10.19 -6.65 -10.75
N ARG A 220 11.02 -5.87 -10.06
CA ARG A 220 10.58 -4.77 -9.20
C ARG A 220 11.05 -3.44 -9.80
N PRO A 221 10.18 -2.41 -9.85
CA PRO A 221 10.62 -1.07 -10.21
C PRO A 221 11.57 -0.53 -9.12
N THR A 222 12.56 0.27 -9.50
CA THR A 222 13.58 0.78 -8.58
C THR A 222 13.18 2.09 -7.90
N LYS A 223 12.56 3.02 -8.64
CA LYS A 223 12.18 4.34 -8.12
C LYS A 223 10.71 4.58 -8.40
N THR A 224 9.87 4.46 -7.37
CA THR A 224 8.41 4.64 -7.51
C THR A 224 7.87 5.70 -6.56
N CYS A 225 8.68 6.69 -6.22
CA CYS A 225 8.23 7.82 -5.42
C CYS A 225 7.15 8.61 -6.16
N LEU A 226 6.09 8.96 -5.44
CA LEU A 226 4.91 9.63 -5.95
C LEU A 226 4.88 11.11 -5.52
N ASP A 227 4.63 12.00 -6.47
CA ASP A 227 4.29 13.40 -6.19
C ASP A 227 2.84 13.48 -5.70
N CYS A 228 2.66 13.93 -4.47
CA CYS A 228 1.35 14.06 -3.84
C CYS A 228 0.82 15.52 -3.85
N SER A 229 1.42 16.41 -4.61
CA SER A 229 1.04 17.84 -4.64
C SER A 229 -0.42 18.07 -5.05
N LYS A 230 -0.99 17.21 -5.90
CA LYS A 230 -2.38 17.29 -6.33
C LYS A 230 -3.36 17.09 -5.17
N ILE A 231 -3.17 16.09 -4.35
CA ILE A 231 -4.06 15.84 -3.20
C ILE A 231 -3.87 16.90 -2.11
N GLN A 232 -2.64 17.39 -1.90
CA GLN A 232 -2.35 18.49 -0.97
C GLN A 232 -3.03 19.80 -1.39
N LYS A 233 -3.03 20.16 -2.69
CA LYS A 233 -3.77 21.31 -3.24
C LYS A 233 -5.28 21.21 -2.99
N ASN A 234 -5.80 20.00 -2.83
CA ASN A 234 -7.20 19.77 -2.43
C ASN A 234 -7.39 19.80 -0.90
N GLY A 235 -6.39 20.27 -0.15
CA GLY A 235 -6.46 20.49 1.30
C GLY A 235 -6.41 19.21 2.13
N ILE A 236 -5.77 18.15 1.63
CA ILE A 236 -5.46 16.94 2.38
C ILE A 236 -4.05 17.08 2.95
N ASN A 237 -3.92 16.97 4.26
CA ASN A 237 -2.63 16.99 4.93
C ASN A 237 -1.97 15.61 4.87
N LEU A 238 -0.69 15.61 4.48
CA LEU A 238 0.15 14.43 4.43
C LEU A 238 1.25 14.53 5.47
N HIS A 239 1.79 13.41 5.90
CA HIS A 239 2.81 13.35 6.95
C HIS A 239 4.18 13.01 6.36
N THR A 240 5.23 13.40 7.09
CA THR A 240 6.58 12.93 6.89
C THR A 240 6.74 11.53 7.48
N LEU A 241 7.83 10.82 7.09
CA LEU A 241 8.16 9.53 7.70
C LEU A 241 8.42 9.67 9.20
N ASP A 242 9.10 10.73 9.63
CA ASP A 242 9.44 10.95 11.05
C ASP A 242 8.16 11.14 11.89
N GLU A 243 7.22 11.99 11.46
CA GLU A 243 5.91 12.15 12.11
C GLU A 243 5.13 10.83 12.20
N SER A 244 5.20 10.03 11.15
CA SER A 244 4.52 8.74 11.07
C SER A 244 5.15 7.72 12.03
N LEU A 245 6.48 7.67 12.10
CA LEU A 245 7.21 6.82 13.05
C LEU A 245 7.02 7.27 14.50
N ASP A 246 6.94 8.61 14.76
CA ASP A 246 6.62 9.15 16.09
C ASP A 246 5.24 8.71 16.56
N SER A 247 4.24 8.80 15.68
CA SER A 247 2.89 8.35 15.97
C SER A 247 2.86 6.85 16.30
N LEU A 248 3.56 6.05 15.49
CA LEU A 248 3.60 4.60 15.63
C LEU A 248 4.38 4.17 16.88
N PHE A 249 5.47 4.87 17.22
CA PHE A 249 6.21 4.64 18.45
C PHE A 249 5.32 4.78 19.70
N LYS A 250 4.51 5.85 19.77
CA LYS A 250 3.56 6.06 20.88
C LYS A 250 2.53 4.94 20.98
N VAL A 251 2.04 4.43 19.85
CA VAL A 251 1.10 3.30 19.82
C VAL A 251 1.77 2.03 20.36
N ILE A 252 2.96 1.70 19.87
CA ILE A 252 3.69 0.50 20.26
C ILE A 252 4.14 0.57 21.73
N GLN A 253 4.58 1.73 22.19
CA GLN A 253 4.93 1.94 23.59
C GLN A 253 3.77 1.60 24.53
N LYS A 254 2.55 1.87 24.11
CA LYS A 254 1.34 1.57 24.89
C LYS A 254 0.87 0.13 24.74
N GLU A 255 0.86 -0.40 23.51
CA GLU A 255 0.22 -1.68 23.17
C GLU A 255 1.16 -2.90 23.29
N ASP A 256 2.45 -2.74 22.96
CA ASP A 256 3.46 -3.81 23.00
C ASP A 256 4.87 -3.23 23.25
N PRO A 257 5.14 -2.69 24.48
CA PRO A 257 6.41 -2.03 24.79
C PRO A 257 7.64 -2.93 24.63
N LYS A 258 7.45 -4.24 24.55
CA LYS A 258 8.54 -5.21 24.29
C LYS A 258 9.14 -5.10 22.88
N LEU A 259 8.48 -4.40 21.96
CA LEU A 259 8.98 -4.11 20.61
C LEU A 259 9.87 -2.86 20.56
N ILE A 260 10.21 -2.28 21.67
CA ILE A 260 11.10 -1.13 21.82
C ILE A 260 12.32 -1.59 22.61
N SER A 261 13.53 -1.21 22.19
CA SER A 261 14.78 -1.52 22.87
C SER A 261 15.04 -0.61 24.07
#